data_8f5fe5616add541466903e5a7fbe81ef
#
_entry.id   8f5fe5616add541466903e5a7fbe81ef
#
_cell.length_a   1.000
_cell.length_b   1.000
_cell.length_c   1.000
_cell.angle_alpha   90.00
_cell.angle_beta   90.00
_cell.angle_gamma   90.00
#
_symmetry.space_group_name_H-M   'P 1'
#
loop_
_entity.id
_entity.type
_entity.pdbx_description
1 polymer ?
#
loop_
_entity_poly.entity_id
_entity_poly.type
_entity_poly.pdbx_seq_one_letter_code
_entity_poly.pdbx_strand_id
1 'polypeptide(L)'
;MHPGGQAILFATDLDESSSVNAQLCELRKDGTMVDDSTQGGELEASEAGAEARHHWTELAQRILDAQDAYYARDAPTISDAEYDRLMVELKKVEDDHPELRTPDSPTQRVGAPQRVTDFAPVKHLERLLSLDNVFTRDELSEWISRVATAVGKIPNFLCELKIDGLAVDLVYRDGQLVSGATRGDGRIGEDVTANVRTIAAIPRKLTGDDVPRLLEVRGEVFFPVADFTDLNAALIEAGKNPFANPRNAAAGSLRQKDSRVTASRPLSMIVHGIGVLEGHDFPSQGHAYDKLAQWGLPVSPYFKIVEHVDEVHEFVTRWGESRDEASHQIDGVVVKVDDVSLQRKLGATSRAPRWAIAYKYPPEEVNTELLDIRVNVGRTGRVTPYGVMRPVAVAGSTVEMATLHNAFEVKRKGVLIGDTVVLRKAGDVIPEILGPVVELRNGTEREFLMPDHCPSCGAELAYEKNGDKDLRCPNAQGCPSQLHERVFGLASRGALDIEALGWEAAIALTDPENQRPGDDEVAEELPKRQTAVLSSEAGLFDLQPDDLAEVKVWRRRKVNGGPGPWQLEPYFFTKATA
;
A
#
# COMPACT_ATOMS: atom_id res chain seq x y z
N MET A 1 53.63 -26.06 12.61
CA MET A 1 53.67 -27.15 11.64
C MET A 1 52.46 -27.03 10.74
N HIS A 2 52.68 -26.58 9.54
CA HIS A 2 51.82 -26.74 8.36
C HIS A 2 51.86 -28.19 7.88
N PRO A 3 51.00 -28.69 6.96
CA PRO A 3 50.24 -28.01 5.88
C PRO A 3 48.80 -28.58 5.72
N GLY A 4 47.91 -28.23 4.84
CA GLY A 4 47.96 -27.80 3.49
C GLY A 4 46.55 -27.50 2.94
N GLY A 5 46.47 -26.52 2.13
CA GLY A 5 45.23 -26.14 1.43
C GLY A 5 45.01 -26.94 0.16
N GLN A 6 43.77 -26.95 -0.29
CA GLN A 6 43.47 -27.12 -1.72
C GLN A 6 42.27 -26.23 -2.10
N ALA A 7 42.58 -25.26 -2.95
CA ALA A 7 41.62 -24.50 -3.69
C ALA A 7 41.11 -25.35 -4.87
N ILE A 8 39.81 -25.36 -5.09
CA ILE A 8 39.23 -25.89 -6.32
C ILE A 8 38.73 -24.69 -7.16
N LEU A 9 39.44 -24.44 -8.24
CA LEU A 9 38.98 -23.62 -9.37
C LEU A 9 37.85 -24.37 -10.07
N PHE A 10 36.75 -23.67 -10.35
CA PHE A 10 35.89 -24.05 -11.45
C PHE A 10 36.10 -23.09 -12.63
N ALA A 11 36.58 -23.70 -13.69
CA ALA A 11 36.74 -23.08 -15.00
C ALA A 11 35.37 -22.92 -15.68
N THR A 12 35.23 -21.80 -16.31
CA THR A 12 34.20 -21.48 -17.32
C THR A 12 34.48 -22.28 -18.59
N ASP A 13 33.48 -22.94 -19.14
CA ASP A 13 33.42 -23.25 -20.56
C ASP A 13 32.05 -22.86 -21.10
N LEU A 14 32.09 -21.92 -22.02
CA LEU A 14 31.03 -21.53 -22.95
C LEU A 14 31.13 -22.39 -24.20
N ASP A 15 29.98 -22.57 -24.80
CA ASP A 15 29.76 -22.95 -26.20
C ASP A 15 29.42 -24.42 -26.46
N GLU A 16 28.16 -24.59 -26.83
CA GLU A 16 27.69 -25.41 -27.95
C GLU A 16 26.17 -25.66 -27.84
N SER A 17 25.37 -24.76 -28.42
CA SER A 17 23.97 -25.04 -28.78
C SER A 17 23.65 -24.58 -30.19
N SER A 18 24.22 -25.27 -31.15
CA SER A 18 23.85 -25.16 -32.57
C SER A 18 24.03 -26.52 -33.22
N SER A 19 23.10 -27.43 -33.01
CA SER A 19 22.88 -28.55 -33.93
C SER A 19 21.85 -29.58 -33.38
N VAL A 20 20.58 -29.25 -33.35
CA VAL A 20 19.50 -30.27 -33.38
C VAL A 20 18.34 -29.70 -34.18
N ASN A 21 18.51 -29.58 -35.47
CA ASN A 21 17.38 -29.47 -36.42
C ASN A 21 17.84 -29.88 -37.82
N ALA A 22 18.24 -31.14 -37.93
CA ALA A 22 18.39 -31.79 -39.25
C ALA A 22 18.45 -33.30 -39.04
N GLN A 23 17.27 -33.92 -38.93
CA GLN A 23 17.05 -35.31 -39.30
C GLN A 23 15.66 -35.74 -38.83
N LEU A 24 14.75 -35.73 -39.80
CA LEU A 24 13.69 -36.74 -39.98
C LEU A 24 12.76 -36.26 -41.11
N CYS A 25 13.33 -36.31 -42.31
CA CYS A 25 12.53 -36.38 -43.53
C CYS A 25 12.80 -37.76 -44.11
N GLU A 26 12.09 -38.78 -43.66
CA GLU A 26 11.94 -40.05 -44.37
C GLU A 26 10.48 -40.22 -44.79
N LEU A 27 10.29 -40.15 -46.09
CA LEU A 27 9.07 -40.41 -46.80
C LEU A 27 8.57 -41.84 -46.52
N ARG A 28 7.37 -41.97 -45.95
CA ARG A 28 6.53 -43.14 -46.15
C ARG A 28 5.58 -42.87 -47.34
N LYS A 29 5.78 -43.68 -48.38
CA LYS A 29 4.86 -43.82 -49.49
C LYS A 29 3.70 -44.69 -49.04
N ASP A 30 2.62 -44.11 -48.59
CA ASP A 30 1.29 -44.71 -48.65
C ASP A 30 0.28 -43.55 -48.61
N GLY A 31 -0.44 -43.38 -49.68
CA GLY A 31 -1.39 -42.30 -49.88
C GLY A 31 -2.66 -42.47 -49.06
N THR A 32 -2.68 -41.89 -47.89
CA THR A 32 -3.93 -41.58 -47.20
C THR A 32 -3.87 -40.13 -46.78
N MET A 33 -4.78 -39.32 -47.32
CA MET A 33 -5.00 -37.96 -46.84
C MET A 33 -5.42 -38.02 -45.37
N VAL A 34 -4.59 -37.48 -44.48
CA VAL A 34 -4.98 -37.20 -43.11
C VAL A 34 -5.48 -35.76 -43.09
N ASP A 35 -6.68 -35.61 -42.57
CA ASP A 35 -7.40 -34.36 -42.39
C ASP A 35 -6.58 -33.39 -41.56
N ASP A 36 -6.18 -32.26 -42.15
CA ASP A 36 -5.28 -31.23 -41.57
C ASP A 36 -5.98 -30.35 -40.54
N SER A 37 -7.22 -30.72 -40.14
CA SER A 37 -8.03 -29.95 -39.19
C SER A 37 -7.68 -30.21 -37.70
N THR A 38 -6.92 -31.26 -37.36
CA THR A 38 -6.54 -31.62 -35.99
C THR A 38 -5.22 -31.00 -35.54
N GLN A 39 -4.28 -30.69 -36.45
CA GLN A 39 -3.01 -30.05 -36.07
C GLN A 39 -3.13 -28.55 -35.85
N GLY A 40 -4.07 -27.85 -36.48
CA GLY A 40 -4.36 -26.44 -36.24
C GLY A 40 -4.91 -26.20 -34.83
N GLY A 41 -5.80 -27.06 -34.34
CA GLY A 41 -6.42 -26.93 -33.03
C GLY A 41 -5.47 -27.19 -31.85
N GLU A 42 -4.49 -28.11 -32.00
CA GLU A 42 -3.48 -28.35 -30.93
C GLU A 42 -2.41 -27.25 -30.86
N LEU A 43 -2.05 -26.65 -31.99
CA LEU A 43 -1.13 -25.49 -32.02
C LEU A 43 -1.79 -24.23 -31.46
N GLU A 44 -3.04 -23.93 -31.82
CA GLU A 44 -3.80 -22.81 -31.26
C GLU A 44 -4.07 -22.98 -29.75
N ALA A 45 -4.39 -24.19 -29.30
CA ALA A 45 -4.56 -24.48 -27.86
C ALA A 45 -3.23 -24.35 -27.08
N SER A 46 -2.09 -24.66 -27.69
CA SER A 46 -0.75 -24.51 -27.12
C SER A 46 -0.33 -23.04 -27.04
N GLU A 47 -0.64 -22.24 -28.04
CA GLU A 47 -0.37 -20.79 -28.07
C GLU A 47 -1.27 -20.05 -27.07
N ALA A 48 -2.58 -20.33 -27.06
CA ALA A 48 -3.51 -19.76 -26.08
C ALA A 48 -3.12 -20.07 -24.62
N GLY A 49 -2.67 -21.29 -24.35
CA GLY A 49 -2.15 -21.67 -23.03
C GLY A 49 -0.83 -20.96 -22.67
N ALA A 50 0.02 -20.65 -23.64
CA ALA A 50 1.24 -19.88 -23.42
C ALA A 50 0.95 -18.40 -23.15
N GLU A 51 0.00 -17.80 -23.85
CA GLU A 51 -0.47 -16.42 -23.62
C GLU A 51 -1.13 -16.28 -22.24
N ALA A 52 -2.02 -17.21 -21.86
CA ALA A 52 -2.65 -17.22 -20.55
C ALA A 52 -1.61 -17.32 -19.41
N ARG A 53 -0.60 -18.18 -19.58
CA ARG A 53 0.50 -18.30 -18.60
C ARG A 53 1.34 -17.03 -18.52
N HIS A 54 1.62 -16.38 -19.63
CA HIS A 54 2.35 -15.12 -19.66
C HIS A 54 1.55 -14.02 -18.93
N HIS A 55 0.28 -13.86 -19.27
CA HIS A 55 -0.62 -12.91 -18.64
C HIS A 55 -0.77 -13.17 -17.12
N TRP A 56 -0.95 -14.44 -16.72
CA TRP A 56 -0.97 -14.84 -15.30
C TRP A 56 0.32 -14.42 -14.56
N THR A 57 1.48 -14.68 -15.19
CA THR A 57 2.79 -14.35 -14.58
C THR A 57 2.94 -12.85 -14.37
N GLU A 58 2.53 -12.04 -15.35
CA GLU A 58 2.59 -10.58 -15.29
C GLU A 58 1.66 -10.02 -14.21
N LEU A 59 0.41 -10.52 -14.14
CA LEU A 59 -0.55 -10.15 -13.10
C LEU A 59 -0.06 -10.55 -11.71
N ALA A 60 0.40 -11.79 -11.55
CA ALA A 60 0.89 -12.30 -10.26
C ALA A 60 2.09 -11.48 -9.76
N GLN A 61 3.05 -11.13 -10.64
CA GLN A 61 4.19 -10.31 -10.26
C GLN A 61 3.77 -8.91 -9.83
N ARG A 62 2.88 -8.25 -10.58
CA ARG A 62 2.35 -6.92 -10.21
C ARG A 62 1.65 -6.93 -8.85
N ILE A 63 0.88 -7.97 -8.56
CA ILE A 63 0.19 -8.15 -7.27
C ILE A 63 1.21 -8.36 -6.14
N LEU A 64 2.23 -9.20 -6.35
CA LEU A 64 3.28 -9.44 -5.36
C LEU A 64 4.10 -8.18 -5.06
N ASP A 65 4.44 -7.40 -6.08
CA ASP A 65 5.14 -6.13 -5.92
C ASP A 65 4.29 -5.11 -5.15
N ALA A 66 2.98 -5.07 -5.42
CA ALA A 66 2.04 -4.22 -4.69
C ALA A 66 1.87 -4.67 -3.23
N GLN A 67 1.79 -5.97 -2.96
CA GLN A 67 1.76 -6.52 -1.60
C GLN A 67 3.02 -6.18 -0.83
N ASP A 68 4.19 -6.28 -1.45
CA ASP A 68 5.45 -5.91 -0.83
C ASP A 68 5.50 -4.42 -0.49
N ALA A 69 5.09 -3.56 -1.42
CA ALA A 69 5.02 -2.12 -1.20
C ALA A 69 4.07 -1.75 -0.05
N TYR A 70 2.93 -2.41 0.01
CA TYR A 70 1.88 -2.14 0.98
C TYR A 70 2.20 -2.69 2.38
N TYR A 71 2.54 -4.00 2.49
CA TYR A 71 2.69 -4.67 3.78
C TYR A 71 4.10 -4.57 4.37
N ALA A 72 5.14 -4.50 3.53
CA ALA A 72 6.51 -4.50 4.01
C ALA A 72 7.12 -3.09 4.07
N ARG A 73 6.71 -2.20 3.17
CA ARG A 73 7.31 -0.86 3.05
C ARG A 73 6.42 0.28 3.55
N ASP A 74 5.15 0.02 3.89
CA ASP A 74 4.12 1.04 4.19
C ASP A 74 4.08 2.17 3.14
N ALA A 75 4.41 1.83 1.89
CA ALA A 75 4.52 2.75 0.75
C ALA A 75 3.84 2.14 -0.48
N PRO A 76 2.50 2.07 -0.51
CA PRO A 76 1.76 1.49 -1.61
C PRO A 76 2.07 2.19 -2.94
N THR A 77 2.26 1.40 -3.99
CA THR A 77 2.58 1.87 -5.35
C THR A 77 1.37 1.87 -6.28
N ILE A 78 0.33 1.15 -5.91
CA ILE A 78 -0.97 1.12 -6.58
C ILE A 78 -2.08 1.30 -5.55
N SER A 79 -3.27 1.67 -6.02
CA SER A 79 -4.44 1.80 -5.15
C SER A 79 -5.03 0.45 -4.75
N ASP A 80 -5.77 0.41 -3.63
CA ASP A 80 -6.52 -0.76 -3.21
C ASP A 80 -7.52 -1.20 -4.30
N ALA A 81 -8.19 -0.24 -4.97
CA ALA A 81 -9.11 -0.54 -6.06
C ALA A 81 -8.39 -1.13 -7.30
N GLU A 82 -7.17 -0.69 -7.59
CA GLU A 82 -6.35 -1.29 -8.64
C GLU A 82 -5.85 -2.67 -8.22
N TYR A 83 -5.40 -2.82 -6.99
CA TYR A 83 -5.02 -4.10 -6.41
C TYR A 83 -6.19 -5.10 -6.46
N ASP A 84 -7.39 -4.68 -6.03
CA ASP A 84 -8.59 -5.53 -6.07
C ASP A 84 -8.95 -5.92 -7.52
N ARG A 85 -8.84 -5.00 -8.49
CA ARG A 85 -9.04 -5.32 -9.93
C ARG A 85 -8.04 -6.36 -10.43
N LEU A 86 -6.76 -6.20 -10.10
CA LEU A 86 -5.73 -7.17 -10.47
C LEU A 86 -6.02 -8.55 -9.86
N MET A 87 -6.48 -8.59 -8.61
CA MET A 87 -6.86 -9.83 -7.94
C MET A 87 -8.08 -10.50 -8.57
N VAL A 88 -9.10 -9.74 -8.99
CA VAL A 88 -10.27 -10.25 -9.72
C VAL A 88 -9.86 -10.79 -11.09
N GLU A 89 -9.00 -10.06 -11.81
CA GLU A 89 -8.49 -10.47 -13.12
C GLU A 89 -7.63 -11.75 -13.03
N LEU A 90 -6.71 -11.82 -12.05
CA LEU A 90 -5.91 -13.02 -11.80
C LEU A 90 -6.79 -14.23 -11.47
N LYS A 91 -7.81 -14.02 -10.62
CA LYS A 91 -8.75 -15.09 -10.26
C LYS A 91 -9.54 -15.59 -11.48
N LYS A 92 -9.95 -14.68 -12.36
CA LYS A 92 -10.63 -15.05 -13.60
C LYS A 92 -9.72 -15.90 -14.51
N VAL A 93 -8.45 -15.50 -14.68
CA VAL A 93 -7.47 -16.30 -15.44
C VAL A 93 -7.31 -17.69 -14.83
N GLU A 94 -7.29 -17.82 -13.50
CA GLU A 94 -7.20 -19.10 -12.80
C GLU A 94 -8.49 -19.92 -12.84
N ASP A 95 -9.65 -19.30 -12.98
CA ASP A 95 -10.93 -20.00 -13.17
C ASP A 95 -11.03 -20.55 -14.60
N ASP A 96 -10.54 -19.79 -15.61
CA ASP A 96 -10.46 -20.21 -17.01
C ASP A 96 -9.33 -21.23 -17.25
N HIS A 97 -8.24 -21.18 -16.44
CA HIS A 97 -7.04 -22.02 -16.52
C HIS A 97 -6.66 -22.58 -15.13
N PRO A 98 -7.38 -23.59 -14.62
CA PRO A 98 -7.19 -24.11 -13.26
C PRO A 98 -5.78 -24.65 -12.98
N GLU A 99 -5.04 -25.07 -14.00
CA GLU A 99 -3.64 -25.53 -13.90
C GLU A 99 -2.66 -24.43 -13.50
N LEU A 100 -3.02 -23.14 -13.67
CA LEU A 100 -2.22 -21.99 -13.24
C LEU A 100 -2.41 -21.66 -11.76
N ARG A 101 -3.47 -22.17 -11.12
CA ARG A 101 -3.76 -21.97 -9.69
C ARG A 101 -2.82 -22.79 -8.82
N THR A 102 -1.60 -22.28 -8.62
CA THR A 102 -0.60 -22.94 -7.75
C THR A 102 -0.75 -22.49 -6.30
N PRO A 103 -0.21 -23.25 -5.31
CA PRO A 103 -0.17 -22.83 -3.91
C PRO A 103 0.59 -21.52 -3.68
N ASP A 104 1.42 -21.11 -4.63
CA ASP A 104 2.21 -19.88 -4.58
C ASP A 104 1.51 -18.68 -5.19
N SER A 105 0.36 -18.89 -5.84
CA SER A 105 -0.43 -17.80 -6.38
C SER A 105 -0.84 -16.78 -5.31
N PRO A 106 -0.84 -15.47 -5.61
CA PRO A 106 -1.39 -14.44 -4.73
C PRO A 106 -2.86 -14.71 -4.33
N THR A 107 -3.65 -15.40 -5.15
CA THR A 107 -5.03 -15.78 -4.84
C THR A 107 -5.14 -16.85 -3.74
N GLN A 108 -4.05 -17.57 -3.44
CA GLN A 108 -3.99 -18.65 -2.45
C GLN A 108 -3.28 -18.24 -1.15
N ARG A 109 -2.71 -17.04 -1.09
CA ARG A 109 -1.92 -16.53 0.04
C ARG A 109 -2.55 -15.31 0.69
N VAL A 110 -2.23 -15.09 1.96
CA VAL A 110 -2.58 -13.89 2.74
C VAL A 110 -1.33 -13.05 2.92
N GLY A 111 -1.42 -11.73 2.71
CA GLY A 111 -0.32 -10.78 2.96
C GLY A 111 0.89 -10.95 2.03
N ALA A 112 2.01 -10.31 2.40
CA ALA A 112 3.28 -10.44 1.70
C ALA A 112 4.15 -11.56 2.31
N PRO A 113 5.06 -12.17 1.52
CA PRO A 113 6.08 -13.07 2.06
C PRO A 113 6.88 -12.39 3.16
N GLN A 114 7.24 -13.16 4.20
CA GLN A 114 8.00 -12.64 5.32
C GLN A 114 9.38 -12.15 4.84
N ARG A 115 9.70 -10.90 5.15
CA ARG A 115 11.06 -10.36 5.03
C ARG A 115 11.70 -10.26 6.40
N VAL A 116 13.02 -10.12 6.41
CA VAL A 116 13.76 -9.80 7.64
C VAL A 116 13.38 -8.36 8.04
N THR A 117 12.69 -8.23 9.16
CA THR A 117 12.35 -6.94 9.79
C THR A 117 13.10 -6.83 11.11
N ASP A 118 13.13 -5.62 11.67
CA ASP A 118 13.75 -5.39 12.98
C ASP A 118 12.92 -5.94 14.16
N PHE A 119 11.72 -6.44 13.89
CA PHE A 119 10.84 -7.04 14.88
C PHE A 119 11.01 -8.55 14.93
N ALA A 120 10.96 -9.11 16.14
CA ALA A 120 10.99 -10.56 16.31
C ALA A 120 9.75 -11.20 15.65
N PRO A 121 9.90 -12.35 14.97
CA PRO A 121 8.77 -13.06 14.41
C PRO A 121 7.92 -13.74 15.50
N VAL A 122 6.61 -13.62 15.41
CA VAL A 122 5.62 -14.30 16.28
C VAL A 122 4.75 -15.20 15.44
N LYS A 123 4.71 -16.48 15.79
CA LYS A 123 3.80 -17.45 15.19
C LYS A 123 2.42 -17.33 15.84
N HIS A 124 1.38 -17.10 15.06
CA HIS A 124 -0.01 -17.08 15.52
C HIS A 124 -0.46 -18.46 16.00
N LEU A 125 -1.32 -18.47 17.01
CA LEU A 125 -1.88 -19.73 17.54
C LEU A 125 -2.81 -20.38 16.53
N GLU A 126 -3.60 -19.56 15.83
CA GLU A 126 -4.43 -19.96 14.72
C GLU A 126 -4.17 -19.02 13.52
N ARG A 127 -4.23 -19.56 12.30
CA ARG A 127 -3.96 -18.76 11.09
C ARG A 127 -4.94 -17.60 10.95
N LEU A 128 -4.41 -16.39 10.75
CA LEU A 128 -5.20 -15.22 10.38
C LEU A 128 -5.53 -15.27 8.89
N LEU A 129 -6.81 -15.10 8.58
CA LEU A 129 -7.32 -15.07 7.22
C LEU A 129 -7.56 -13.64 6.75
N SER A 130 -7.71 -13.47 5.45
CA SER A 130 -8.25 -12.27 4.81
C SER A 130 -9.77 -12.38 4.68
N LEU A 131 -10.40 -11.46 3.95
CA LEU A 131 -11.78 -11.55 3.51
C LEU A 131 -11.83 -11.57 1.99
N ASP A 132 -12.81 -12.27 1.43
CA ASP A 132 -13.18 -12.07 0.04
C ASP A 132 -14.00 -10.78 -0.08
N ASN A 133 -13.90 -10.11 -1.24
CA ASN A 133 -14.55 -8.84 -1.49
C ASN A 133 -15.73 -8.99 -2.45
N VAL A 134 -16.74 -8.15 -2.25
CA VAL A 134 -17.81 -7.86 -3.22
C VAL A 134 -17.99 -6.35 -3.33
N PHE A 135 -18.39 -5.87 -4.49
CA PHE A 135 -18.44 -4.44 -4.83
C PHE A 135 -19.85 -3.98 -5.20
N THR A 136 -20.76 -4.92 -5.48
CA THR A 136 -22.13 -4.63 -5.89
C THR A 136 -23.14 -5.33 -4.97
N ARG A 137 -24.38 -4.81 -4.96
CA ARG A 137 -25.48 -5.44 -4.23
C ARG A 137 -25.81 -6.83 -4.76
N ASP A 138 -25.69 -7.02 -6.06
CA ASP A 138 -25.98 -8.30 -6.71
C ASP A 138 -24.97 -9.36 -6.27
N GLU A 139 -23.67 -9.04 -6.29
CA GLU A 139 -22.61 -9.93 -5.79
C GLU A 139 -22.80 -10.30 -4.31
N LEU A 140 -23.24 -9.34 -3.47
CA LEU A 140 -23.56 -9.59 -2.06
C LEU A 140 -24.74 -10.55 -1.95
N SER A 141 -25.82 -10.34 -2.74
CA SER A 141 -27.01 -11.19 -2.76
C SER A 141 -26.67 -12.61 -3.24
N GLU A 142 -25.78 -12.75 -4.22
CA GLU A 142 -25.29 -14.05 -4.66
C GLU A 142 -24.49 -14.77 -3.56
N TRP A 143 -23.62 -14.04 -2.83
CA TRP A 143 -22.89 -14.62 -1.70
C TRP A 143 -23.86 -15.10 -0.62
N ILE A 144 -24.86 -14.30 -0.24
CA ILE A 144 -25.90 -14.69 0.72
C ILE A 144 -26.64 -15.94 0.25
N SER A 145 -26.97 -16.02 -1.05
CA SER A 145 -27.67 -17.18 -1.65
C SER A 145 -26.81 -18.44 -1.59
N ARG A 146 -25.49 -18.33 -1.86
CA ARG A 146 -24.53 -19.44 -1.72
C ARG A 146 -24.46 -19.92 -0.26
N VAL A 147 -24.38 -19.00 0.70
CA VAL A 147 -24.39 -19.33 2.13
C VAL A 147 -25.68 -20.03 2.51
N ALA A 148 -26.85 -19.49 2.14
CA ALA A 148 -28.16 -20.06 2.44
C ALA A 148 -28.31 -21.48 1.87
N THR A 149 -27.85 -21.72 0.65
CA THR A 149 -27.83 -23.04 0.01
C THR A 149 -26.96 -24.02 0.79
N ALA A 150 -25.75 -23.62 1.19
CA ALA A 150 -24.81 -24.48 1.91
C ALA A 150 -25.30 -24.88 3.32
N VAL A 151 -26.01 -23.99 3.99
CA VAL A 151 -26.54 -24.28 5.35
C VAL A 151 -27.97 -24.77 5.36
N GLY A 152 -28.73 -24.61 4.26
CA GLY A 152 -30.11 -25.06 4.08
C GLY A 152 -31.20 -24.08 4.57
N LYS A 153 -30.81 -22.86 4.94
CA LYS A 153 -31.69 -21.75 5.37
C LYS A 153 -30.96 -20.42 5.23
N ILE A 154 -31.66 -19.30 5.23
CA ILE A 154 -31.09 -18.00 5.44
C ILE A 154 -30.69 -17.89 6.92
N PRO A 155 -29.36 -17.70 7.24
CA PRO A 155 -28.96 -17.52 8.63
C PRO A 155 -29.12 -16.06 9.06
N ASN A 156 -29.05 -15.77 10.35
CA ASN A 156 -28.83 -14.42 10.84
C ASN A 156 -27.42 -13.95 10.48
N PHE A 157 -27.29 -12.67 10.16
CA PHE A 157 -26.03 -12.04 9.84
C PHE A 157 -25.66 -10.99 10.88
N LEU A 158 -24.39 -10.89 11.20
CA LEU A 158 -23.81 -9.75 11.89
C LEU A 158 -23.18 -8.85 10.82
N CYS A 159 -23.63 -7.60 10.76
CA CYS A 159 -23.07 -6.54 9.93
C CYS A 159 -22.25 -5.59 10.79
N GLU A 160 -21.03 -5.26 10.38
CA GLU A 160 -20.14 -4.33 11.07
C GLU A 160 -19.37 -3.47 10.10
N LEU A 161 -18.79 -2.37 10.57
CA LEU A 161 -17.97 -1.48 9.75
C LEU A 161 -16.63 -2.13 9.46
N LYS A 162 -16.19 -2.05 8.20
CA LYS A 162 -14.85 -2.45 7.81
C LYS A 162 -13.87 -1.33 8.12
N ILE A 163 -13.16 -1.48 9.22
CA ILE A 163 -12.19 -0.50 9.71
C ILE A 163 -10.99 -0.46 8.78
N ASP A 164 -10.60 0.73 8.38
CA ASP A 164 -9.36 0.94 7.64
C ASP A 164 -8.20 1.23 8.59
N GLY A 165 -7.50 0.18 9.01
CA GLY A 165 -6.44 0.20 10.00
C GLY A 165 -5.35 -0.85 9.76
N LEU A 166 -4.70 -1.29 10.82
CA LEU A 166 -3.69 -2.35 10.81
C LEU A 166 -4.17 -3.54 11.64
N ALA A 167 -4.27 -4.71 11.00
CA ALA A 167 -4.70 -5.94 11.65
C ALA A 167 -3.67 -6.42 12.67
N VAL A 168 -4.14 -6.68 13.89
CA VAL A 168 -3.34 -7.22 14.99
C VAL A 168 -4.02 -8.42 15.64
N ASP A 169 -3.19 -9.28 16.18
CA ASP A 169 -3.53 -10.45 16.96
C ASP A 169 -3.02 -10.27 18.38
N LEU A 170 -3.92 -10.37 19.37
CA LEU A 170 -3.59 -10.25 20.79
C LEU A 170 -3.84 -11.57 21.51
N VAL A 171 -2.87 -12.02 22.29
CA VAL A 171 -3.01 -13.24 23.10
C VAL A 171 -3.03 -12.88 24.57
N TYR A 172 -4.09 -13.33 25.26
CA TYR A 172 -4.24 -13.25 26.71
C TYR A 172 -4.11 -14.64 27.32
N ARG A 173 -3.33 -14.75 28.40
CA ARG A 173 -3.26 -15.95 29.25
C ARG A 173 -3.63 -15.58 30.68
N ASP A 174 -4.54 -16.35 31.27
CA ASP A 174 -5.08 -16.07 32.61
C ASP A 174 -5.47 -14.58 32.77
N GLY A 175 -6.08 -14.03 31.72
CA GLY A 175 -6.49 -12.64 31.62
C GLY A 175 -5.38 -11.61 31.40
N GLN A 176 -4.10 -11.98 31.35
CA GLN A 176 -2.99 -11.05 31.12
C GLN A 176 -2.61 -11.01 29.64
N LEU A 177 -2.40 -9.81 29.09
CA LEU A 177 -1.88 -9.63 27.73
C LEU A 177 -0.42 -10.10 27.68
N VAL A 178 -0.16 -11.20 26.97
CA VAL A 178 1.17 -11.80 26.85
C VAL A 178 1.83 -11.53 25.51
N SER A 179 1.07 -11.42 24.43
CA SER A 179 1.58 -11.18 23.08
C SER A 179 0.65 -10.29 22.27
N GLY A 180 1.24 -9.45 21.42
CA GLY A 180 0.57 -8.71 20.37
C GLY A 180 1.43 -8.79 19.11
N ALA A 181 0.82 -9.18 17.98
CA ALA A 181 1.53 -9.36 16.73
C ALA A 181 0.76 -8.75 15.56
N THR A 182 1.46 -8.27 14.53
CA THR A 182 0.84 -7.91 13.25
C THR A 182 0.38 -9.16 12.52
N ARG A 183 -0.54 -9.04 11.56
CA ARG A 183 -1.04 -10.18 10.79
C ARG A 183 0.06 -10.94 10.03
N GLY A 184 1.03 -10.19 9.45
CA GLY A 184 2.06 -10.76 8.59
C GLY A 184 1.48 -11.53 7.40
N ASP A 185 2.00 -12.75 7.17
CA ASP A 185 1.49 -13.70 6.15
C ASP A 185 0.30 -14.55 6.63
N GLY A 186 -0.26 -14.20 7.78
CA GLY A 186 -1.34 -14.93 8.45
C GLY A 186 -0.88 -16.11 9.30
N ARG A 187 0.38 -16.51 9.25
CA ARG A 187 0.99 -17.56 10.08
C ARG A 187 2.03 -16.99 11.04
N ILE A 188 2.80 -16.02 10.56
CA ILE A 188 3.86 -15.36 11.31
C ILE A 188 3.68 -13.85 11.12
N GLY A 189 3.62 -13.13 12.23
CA GLY A 189 3.57 -11.67 12.29
C GLY A 189 4.81 -11.10 12.98
N GLU A 190 4.86 -9.77 13.09
CA GLU A 190 5.90 -9.04 13.81
C GLU A 190 5.47 -8.85 15.27
N ASP A 191 6.40 -9.04 16.21
CA ASP A 191 6.15 -8.78 17.64
C ASP A 191 6.03 -7.28 17.92
N VAL A 192 4.81 -6.84 18.14
CA VAL A 192 4.48 -5.46 18.54
C VAL A 192 3.95 -5.38 19.97
N THR A 193 4.25 -6.40 20.81
CA THR A 193 3.74 -6.50 22.19
C THR A 193 4.03 -5.26 23.04
N ALA A 194 5.24 -4.72 22.93
CA ALA A 194 5.63 -3.52 23.67
C ALA A 194 4.81 -2.30 23.22
N ASN A 195 4.50 -2.21 21.94
CA ASN A 195 3.75 -1.12 21.33
C ASN A 195 2.26 -1.21 21.68
N VAL A 196 1.61 -2.35 21.48
CA VAL A 196 0.17 -2.51 21.81
C VAL A 196 -0.14 -2.29 23.27
N ARG A 197 0.81 -2.60 24.19
CA ARG A 197 0.68 -2.31 25.61
C ARG A 197 0.60 -0.82 25.94
N THR A 198 0.99 0.06 25.03
CA THR A 198 0.90 1.52 25.21
C THR A 198 -0.44 2.10 24.76
N ILE A 199 -1.22 1.35 23.99
CA ILE A 199 -2.52 1.78 23.46
C ILE A 199 -3.55 1.69 24.60
N ALA A 200 -4.14 2.82 24.97
CA ALA A 200 -5.06 2.90 26.12
C ALA A 200 -6.32 2.05 25.95
N ALA A 201 -6.80 1.87 24.71
CA ALA A 201 -7.97 1.05 24.41
C ALA A 201 -7.73 -0.46 24.60
N ILE A 202 -6.46 -0.91 24.67
CA ILE A 202 -6.11 -2.33 24.82
C ILE A 202 -5.86 -2.64 26.30
N PRO A 203 -6.74 -3.42 26.96
CA PRO A 203 -6.55 -3.76 28.37
C PRO A 203 -5.33 -4.68 28.54
N ARG A 204 -4.41 -4.31 29.45
CA ARG A 204 -3.28 -5.19 29.82
C ARG A 204 -3.75 -6.40 30.63
N LYS A 205 -4.91 -6.30 31.26
CA LYS A 205 -5.56 -7.36 32.02
C LYS A 205 -7.06 -7.31 31.74
N LEU A 206 -7.61 -8.44 31.38
CA LEU A 206 -9.06 -8.61 31.21
C LEU A 206 -9.78 -8.50 32.56
N THR A 207 -11.02 -8.04 32.54
CA THR A 207 -11.89 -7.86 33.71
C THR A 207 -12.97 -8.96 33.76
N GLY A 208 -13.53 -9.20 34.96
CA GLY A 208 -14.56 -10.24 35.16
C GLY A 208 -14.05 -11.47 35.91
N ASP A 209 -15.01 -12.26 36.43
CA ASP A 209 -14.72 -13.45 37.23
C ASP A 209 -14.59 -14.73 36.38
N ASP A 210 -15.05 -14.65 35.11
CA ASP A 210 -15.07 -15.77 34.16
C ASP A 210 -14.09 -15.58 32.99
N VAL A 211 -12.95 -14.95 33.26
CA VAL A 211 -11.92 -14.70 32.24
C VAL A 211 -11.33 -16.03 31.75
N PRO A 212 -11.21 -16.24 30.43
CA PRO A 212 -10.67 -17.48 29.87
C PRO A 212 -9.19 -17.68 30.20
N ARG A 213 -8.76 -18.94 30.30
CA ARG A 213 -7.36 -19.28 30.52
C ARG A 213 -6.48 -18.92 29.31
N LEU A 214 -7.00 -19.07 28.11
CA LEU A 214 -6.37 -18.65 26.87
C LEU A 214 -7.41 -17.97 25.99
N LEU A 215 -7.07 -16.79 25.50
CA LEU A 215 -7.87 -16.03 24.54
C LEU A 215 -6.95 -15.39 23.50
N GLU A 216 -7.15 -15.75 22.24
CA GLU A 216 -6.60 -15.06 21.07
C GLU A 216 -7.70 -14.19 20.47
N VAL A 217 -7.47 -12.88 20.35
CA VAL A 217 -8.42 -11.94 19.74
C VAL A 217 -7.78 -11.21 18.58
N ARG A 218 -8.57 -11.02 17.54
CA ARG A 218 -8.21 -10.33 16.32
C ARG A 218 -8.92 -9.00 16.27
N GLY A 219 -8.19 -7.95 15.91
CA GLY A 219 -8.75 -6.63 15.80
C GLY A 219 -7.96 -5.75 14.85
N GLU A 220 -8.46 -4.54 14.71
CA GLU A 220 -7.83 -3.52 13.86
C GLU A 220 -7.38 -2.36 14.73
N VAL A 221 -6.09 -2.03 14.70
CA VAL A 221 -5.54 -0.81 15.29
C VAL A 221 -5.71 0.31 14.26
N PHE A 222 -6.26 1.42 14.70
CA PHE A 222 -6.56 2.55 13.83
C PHE A 222 -6.26 3.88 14.51
N PHE A 223 -6.24 4.94 13.69
CA PHE A 223 -6.18 6.32 14.16
C PHE A 223 -7.60 6.89 14.14
N PRO A 224 -8.16 7.40 15.27
CA PRO A 224 -9.41 8.15 15.24
C PRO A 224 -9.30 9.37 14.31
N VAL A 225 -10.35 9.66 13.55
CA VAL A 225 -10.33 10.70 12.50
C VAL A 225 -10.00 12.08 13.10
N ALA A 226 -10.58 12.43 14.24
CA ALA A 226 -10.32 13.70 14.92
C ALA A 226 -8.83 13.82 15.34
N ASP A 227 -8.29 12.78 15.98
CA ASP A 227 -6.90 12.77 16.45
C ASP A 227 -5.88 12.77 15.30
N PHE A 228 -6.24 12.17 14.15
CA PHE A 228 -5.42 12.20 12.95
C PHE A 228 -5.29 13.61 12.38
N THR A 229 -6.39 14.37 12.37
CA THR A 229 -6.40 15.77 11.91
C THR A 229 -5.49 16.63 12.79
N ASP A 230 -5.58 16.49 14.11
CA ASP A 230 -4.75 17.21 15.06
C ASP A 230 -3.27 16.83 14.96
N LEU A 231 -2.97 15.54 14.76
CA LEU A 231 -1.59 15.08 14.55
C LEU A 231 -0.98 15.71 13.29
N ASN A 232 -1.70 15.71 12.18
CA ASN A 232 -1.20 16.28 10.94
C ASN A 232 -1.01 17.79 11.02
N ALA A 233 -1.91 18.51 11.71
CA ALA A 233 -1.74 19.93 12.00
C ALA A 233 -0.45 20.20 12.80
N ALA A 234 -0.20 19.43 13.84
CA ALA A 234 1.01 19.54 14.65
C ALA A 234 2.29 19.18 13.90
N LEU A 235 2.23 18.19 12.98
CA LEU A 235 3.37 17.84 12.11
C LEU A 235 3.71 18.98 11.16
N ILE A 236 2.71 19.59 10.52
CA ILE A 236 2.87 20.72 9.61
C ILE A 236 3.46 21.93 10.36
N GLU A 237 2.94 22.24 11.57
CA GLU A 237 3.46 23.32 12.41
C GLU A 237 4.93 23.08 12.81
N ALA A 238 5.30 21.81 13.04
CA ALA A 238 6.68 21.41 13.32
C ALA A 238 7.58 21.34 12.08
N GLY A 239 7.08 21.68 10.88
CA GLY A 239 7.83 21.59 9.61
C GLY A 239 8.09 20.15 9.16
N LYS A 240 7.28 19.18 9.60
CA LYS A 240 7.37 17.78 9.22
C LYS A 240 6.27 17.44 8.20
N ASN A 241 6.52 16.41 7.40
CA ASN A 241 5.51 15.93 6.46
C ASN A 241 4.33 15.28 7.21
N PRO A 242 3.07 15.62 6.85
CA PRO A 242 1.90 14.96 7.39
C PRO A 242 1.78 13.52 6.86
N PHE A 243 1.06 12.67 7.57
CA PHE A 243 0.69 11.36 7.06
C PHE A 243 -0.36 11.47 5.96
N ALA A 244 -0.29 10.57 4.97
CA ALA A 244 -1.20 10.58 3.83
C ALA A 244 -2.66 10.22 4.22
N ASN A 245 -2.85 9.30 5.15
CA ASN A 245 -4.15 8.87 5.65
C ASN A 245 -4.06 8.27 7.06
N PRO A 246 -5.20 8.09 7.77
CA PRO A 246 -5.24 7.51 9.12
C PRO A 246 -4.66 6.09 9.21
N ARG A 247 -4.85 5.26 8.19
CA ARG A 247 -4.31 3.90 8.14
C ARG A 247 -2.78 3.88 8.14
N ASN A 248 -2.15 4.68 7.25
CA ASN A 248 -0.69 4.78 7.20
C ASN A 248 -0.13 5.39 8.49
N ALA A 249 -0.86 6.35 9.09
CA ALA A 249 -0.49 6.90 10.39
C ALA A 249 -0.54 5.82 11.49
N ALA A 250 -1.57 4.96 11.49
CA ALA A 250 -1.71 3.86 12.44
C ALA A 250 -0.59 2.82 12.26
N ALA A 251 -0.36 2.36 11.02
CA ALA A 251 0.68 1.38 10.69
C ALA A 251 2.08 1.90 11.08
N GLY A 252 2.42 3.12 10.63
CA GLY A 252 3.70 3.75 10.95
C GLY A 252 3.88 4.07 12.44
N SER A 253 2.80 4.34 13.18
CA SER A 253 2.86 4.60 14.62
C SER A 253 2.94 3.33 15.47
N LEU A 254 2.30 2.24 15.03
CA LEU A 254 2.35 0.95 15.74
C LEU A 254 3.70 0.26 15.53
N ARG A 255 4.27 0.31 14.34
CA ARG A 255 5.54 -0.36 13.98
C ARG A 255 6.76 0.52 14.28
N GLN A 256 6.82 1.09 15.49
CA GLN A 256 7.96 1.87 15.98
C GLN A 256 8.89 0.99 16.84
N LYS A 257 10.21 1.07 16.61
CA LYS A 257 11.22 0.38 17.42
C LYS A 257 11.18 0.81 18.88
N ASP A 258 10.94 2.11 19.09
CA ASP A 258 10.73 2.68 20.41
C ASP A 258 9.23 2.81 20.73
N SER A 259 8.72 1.96 21.61
CA SER A 259 7.31 1.98 22.03
C SER A 259 6.86 3.29 22.68
N ARG A 260 7.79 4.16 23.11
CA ARG A 260 7.47 5.51 23.63
C ARG A 260 6.92 6.42 22.52
N VAL A 261 7.36 6.21 21.27
CA VAL A 261 6.81 6.92 20.12
C VAL A 261 5.35 6.48 19.89
N THR A 262 5.08 5.17 19.95
CA THR A 262 3.70 4.65 19.89
C THR A 262 2.85 5.22 21.03
N ALA A 263 3.39 5.27 22.25
CA ALA A 263 2.70 5.83 23.43
C ALA A 263 2.32 7.31 23.28
N SER A 264 3.05 8.07 22.46
CA SER A 264 2.76 9.49 22.17
C SER A 264 1.68 9.68 21.10
N ARG A 265 1.15 8.58 20.51
CA ARG A 265 0.16 8.61 19.45
C ARG A 265 -1.20 8.14 19.99
N PRO A 266 -2.30 8.85 19.71
CA PRO A 266 -3.63 8.48 20.16
C PRO A 266 -4.24 7.35 19.32
N LEU A 267 -3.55 6.20 19.28
CA LEU A 267 -4.05 5.00 18.62
C LEU A 267 -5.21 4.39 19.40
N SER A 268 -6.15 3.80 18.67
CA SER A 268 -7.24 3.02 19.23
C SER A 268 -7.31 1.64 18.54
N MET A 269 -8.17 0.76 19.05
CA MET A 269 -8.38 -0.58 18.52
C MET A 269 -9.84 -0.97 18.64
N ILE A 270 -10.31 -1.78 17.71
CA ILE A 270 -11.59 -2.51 17.81
C ILE A 270 -11.30 -3.98 17.53
N VAL A 271 -11.79 -4.86 18.41
CA VAL A 271 -11.75 -6.30 18.20
C VAL A 271 -12.92 -6.73 17.33
N HIS A 272 -12.65 -7.64 16.37
CA HIS A 272 -13.65 -8.11 15.41
C HIS A 272 -13.68 -9.63 15.23
N GLY A 273 -12.83 -10.36 15.96
CA GLY A 273 -12.80 -11.82 15.87
C GLY A 273 -12.09 -12.48 17.04
N ILE A 274 -12.35 -13.76 17.19
CA ILE A 274 -11.71 -14.65 18.16
C ILE A 274 -10.99 -15.74 17.37
N GLY A 275 -9.77 -16.04 17.76
CA GLY A 275 -9.02 -17.22 17.36
C GLY A 275 -9.16 -18.33 18.38
N VAL A 276 -8.06 -18.76 18.98
CA VAL A 276 -8.05 -19.82 20.01
C VAL A 276 -8.70 -19.31 21.30
N LEU A 277 -9.64 -20.08 21.82
CA LEU A 277 -10.34 -19.80 23.08
C LEU A 277 -10.40 -21.08 23.93
N GLU A 278 -10.00 -20.99 25.20
CA GLU A 278 -10.11 -22.11 26.16
C GLU A 278 -11.03 -21.74 27.31
N GLY A 279 -12.01 -22.60 27.58
CA GLY A 279 -12.91 -22.48 28.73
C GLY A 279 -14.27 -21.87 28.40
N HIS A 280 -14.49 -21.40 27.18
CA HIS A 280 -15.77 -20.84 26.73
C HIS A 280 -16.11 -21.38 25.34
N ASP A 281 -17.42 -21.40 25.03
CA ASP A 281 -17.95 -21.63 23.69
C ASP A 281 -19.12 -20.66 23.48
N PHE A 282 -19.15 -19.99 22.34
CA PHE A 282 -20.15 -18.98 22.04
C PHE A 282 -21.10 -19.49 20.96
N PRO A 283 -22.42 -19.32 21.14
CA PRO A 283 -23.40 -19.75 20.15
C PRO A 283 -23.38 -18.85 18.91
N SER A 284 -23.06 -17.58 19.08
CA SER A 284 -23.06 -16.59 17.99
C SER A 284 -21.94 -15.57 18.14
N GLN A 285 -21.63 -14.89 17.04
CA GLN A 285 -20.65 -13.82 16.97
C GLN A 285 -21.06 -12.63 17.84
N GLY A 286 -22.36 -12.27 17.84
CA GLY A 286 -22.89 -11.20 18.68
C GLY A 286 -22.70 -11.51 20.17
N HIS A 287 -23.00 -12.75 20.60
CA HIS A 287 -22.77 -13.15 21.99
C HIS A 287 -21.27 -13.11 22.36
N ALA A 288 -20.39 -13.48 21.42
CA ALA A 288 -18.95 -13.34 21.61
C ALA A 288 -18.53 -11.88 21.82
N TYR A 289 -19.09 -10.94 21.07
CA TYR A 289 -18.81 -9.52 21.21
C TYR A 289 -19.27 -8.97 22.57
N ASP A 290 -20.47 -9.37 23.03
CA ASP A 290 -20.95 -9.00 24.36
C ASP A 290 -19.99 -9.48 25.47
N LYS A 291 -19.44 -10.68 25.34
CA LYS A 291 -18.48 -11.22 26.29
C LYS A 291 -17.12 -10.53 26.22
N LEU A 292 -16.61 -10.24 25.02
CA LEU A 292 -15.37 -9.48 24.84
C LEU A 292 -15.48 -8.09 25.49
N ALA A 293 -16.63 -7.41 25.32
CA ALA A 293 -16.91 -6.12 25.97
C ALA A 293 -16.95 -6.24 27.51
N GLN A 294 -17.58 -7.30 28.05
CA GLN A 294 -17.60 -7.57 29.49
C GLN A 294 -16.19 -7.81 30.05
N TRP A 295 -15.30 -8.41 29.30
CA TRP A 295 -13.90 -8.58 29.68
C TRP A 295 -13.05 -7.32 29.49
N GLY A 296 -13.66 -6.21 29.01
CA GLY A 296 -13.03 -4.92 28.84
C GLY A 296 -12.34 -4.70 27.51
N LEU A 297 -12.54 -5.59 26.54
CA LEU A 297 -12.03 -5.44 25.18
C LEU A 297 -12.88 -4.46 24.36
N PRO A 298 -12.28 -3.62 23.52
CA PRO A 298 -13.01 -2.63 22.73
C PRO A 298 -13.71 -3.29 21.54
N VAL A 299 -15.04 -3.38 21.57
CA VAL A 299 -15.91 -3.86 20.51
C VAL A 299 -16.52 -2.69 19.77
N SER A 300 -16.78 -2.84 18.46
CA SER A 300 -17.45 -1.81 17.66
C SER A 300 -18.82 -1.46 18.23
N PRO A 301 -19.17 -0.19 18.42
CA PRO A 301 -20.54 0.22 18.74
C PRO A 301 -21.47 0.19 17.52
N TYR A 302 -20.96 -0.03 16.33
CA TYR A 302 -21.67 0.10 15.06
C TYR A 302 -22.11 -1.24 14.46
N PHE A 303 -21.93 -2.39 15.15
CA PHE A 303 -22.43 -3.65 14.62
C PHE A 303 -23.94 -3.80 14.82
N LYS A 304 -24.57 -4.54 13.92
CA LYS A 304 -26.00 -4.91 13.98
C LYS A 304 -26.18 -6.38 13.61
N ILE A 305 -26.97 -7.12 14.39
CA ILE A 305 -27.45 -8.44 14.02
C ILE A 305 -28.75 -8.27 13.25
N VAL A 306 -28.85 -8.90 12.09
CA VAL A 306 -29.99 -8.80 11.17
C VAL A 306 -30.49 -10.19 10.78
N GLU A 307 -31.81 -10.31 10.62
CA GLU A 307 -32.47 -11.57 10.29
C GLU A 307 -32.91 -11.67 8.82
N HIS A 308 -33.00 -10.51 8.16
CA HIS A 308 -33.49 -10.41 6.78
C HIS A 308 -32.42 -9.84 5.86
N VAL A 309 -32.40 -10.31 4.60
CA VAL A 309 -31.43 -9.86 3.58
C VAL A 309 -31.57 -8.37 3.29
N ASP A 310 -32.79 -7.85 3.30
CA ASP A 310 -33.05 -6.42 3.07
C ASP A 310 -32.37 -5.54 4.12
N GLU A 311 -32.32 -5.98 5.38
CA GLU A 311 -31.63 -5.25 6.46
C GLU A 311 -30.11 -5.23 6.27
N VAL A 312 -29.52 -6.26 5.63
CA VAL A 312 -28.11 -6.26 5.25
C VAL A 312 -27.88 -5.15 4.22
N HIS A 313 -28.72 -5.07 3.19
CA HIS A 313 -28.62 -4.03 2.16
C HIS A 313 -28.88 -2.62 2.72
N GLU A 314 -29.80 -2.48 3.66
CA GLU A 314 -30.05 -1.20 4.36
C GLU A 314 -28.82 -0.77 5.16
N PHE A 315 -28.19 -1.69 5.90
CA PHE A 315 -26.96 -1.40 6.65
C PHE A 315 -25.82 -0.95 5.74
N VAL A 316 -25.61 -1.66 4.63
CA VAL A 316 -24.60 -1.31 3.62
C VAL A 316 -24.87 0.09 3.03
N THR A 317 -26.13 0.38 2.66
CA THR A 317 -26.50 1.67 2.08
C THR A 317 -26.31 2.83 3.05
N ARG A 318 -26.84 2.67 4.27
CA ARG A 318 -26.74 3.69 5.32
C ARG A 318 -25.29 4.11 5.56
N TRP A 319 -24.40 3.14 5.75
CA TRP A 319 -23.00 3.46 6.02
C TRP A 319 -22.20 3.89 4.78
N GLY A 320 -22.68 3.57 3.58
CA GLY A 320 -22.15 4.14 2.34
C GLY A 320 -22.42 5.63 2.21
N GLU A 321 -23.58 6.09 2.71
CA GLU A 321 -23.99 7.50 2.68
C GLU A 321 -23.49 8.33 3.87
N SER A 322 -23.14 7.68 4.98
CA SER A 322 -22.78 8.34 6.25
C SER A 322 -21.43 7.83 6.79
N ARG A 323 -20.42 7.70 5.93
CA ARG A 323 -19.08 7.21 6.34
C ARG A 323 -18.40 8.10 7.37
N ASP A 324 -18.66 9.39 7.31
CA ASP A 324 -18.13 10.45 8.18
C ASP A 324 -18.71 10.44 9.60
N GLU A 325 -19.82 9.73 9.84
CA GLU A 325 -20.36 9.53 11.19
C GLU A 325 -19.53 8.53 12.02
N ALA A 326 -18.70 7.71 11.39
CA ALA A 326 -17.83 6.78 12.10
C ALA A 326 -16.64 7.52 12.73
N SER A 327 -16.25 7.11 13.95
CA SER A 327 -15.08 7.68 14.64
C SER A 327 -13.75 7.31 13.99
N HIS A 328 -13.76 6.39 13.05
CA HIS A 328 -12.61 5.87 12.30
C HIS A 328 -12.94 5.79 10.81
N GLN A 329 -11.91 5.77 9.98
CA GLN A 329 -12.06 5.58 8.54
C GLN A 329 -12.56 4.15 8.23
N ILE A 330 -13.46 4.04 7.24
CA ILE A 330 -14.02 2.78 6.79
C ILE A 330 -13.93 2.68 5.27
N ASP A 331 -13.58 1.50 4.76
CA ASP A 331 -13.56 1.20 3.33
C ASP A 331 -14.71 0.29 2.88
N GLY A 332 -15.62 -0.06 3.81
CA GLY A 332 -16.74 -0.94 3.53
C GLY A 332 -17.49 -1.41 4.77
N VAL A 333 -18.20 -2.52 4.59
CA VAL A 333 -18.94 -3.26 5.61
C VAL A 333 -18.51 -4.71 5.56
N VAL A 334 -18.40 -5.37 6.71
CA VAL A 334 -18.19 -6.81 6.80
C VAL A 334 -19.52 -7.46 7.21
N VAL A 335 -19.94 -8.45 6.43
CA VAL A 335 -21.13 -9.28 6.71
C VAL A 335 -20.67 -10.67 7.12
N LYS A 336 -21.08 -11.13 8.30
CA LYS A 336 -20.71 -12.42 8.88
C LYS A 336 -21.96 -13.24 9.19
N VAL A 337 -21.90 -14.54 9.01
CA VAL A 337 -22.90 -15.44 9.57
C VAL A 337 -22.79 -15.38 11.10
N ASP A 338 -23.86 -15.05 11.82
CA ASP A 338 -23.81 -14.86 13.27
C ASP A 338 -23.64 -16.18 14.04
N ASP A 339 -24.29 -17.26 13.60
CA ASP A 339 -24.22 -18.59 14.23
C ASP A 339 -22.85 -19.25 14.05
N VAL A 340 -22.11 -19.46 15.14
CA VAL A 340 -20.76 -20.04 15.14
C VAL A 340 -20.75 -21.50 14.66
N SER A 341 -21.82 -22.27 14.89
CA SER A 341 -21.92 -23.65 14.40
C SER A 341 -22.03 -23.69 12.88
N LEU A 342 -22.73 -22.73 12.28
CA LEU A 342 -22.80 -22.57 10.83
C LEU A 342 -21.50 -22.03 10.24
N GLN A 343 -20.79 -21.15 10.95
CA GLN A 343 -19.45 -20.72 10.53
C GLN A 343 -18.49 -21.92 10.42
N ARG A 344 -18.47 -22.79 11.42
CA ARG A 344 -17.68 -24.04 11.42
C ARG A 344 -18.07 -24.96 10.24
N LYS A 345 -19.37 -25.09 9.95
CA LYS A 345 -19.89 -25.90 8.83
C LYS A 345 -19.43 -25.35 7.47
N LEU A 346 -19.49 -24.04 7.28
CA LEU A 346 -19.07 -23.34 6.05
C LEU A 346 -17.56 -23.39 5.84
N GLY A 347 -16.79 -23.33 6.94
CA GLY A 347 -15.35 -23.39 6.92
C GLY A 347 -14.70 -22.21 6.20
N ALA A 348 -13.48 -22.44 5.71
CA ALA A 348 -12.67 -21.43 5.05
C ALA A 348 -11.97 -21.99 3.81
N THR A 349 -11.53 -21.09 2.95
CA THR A 349 -10.57 -21.38 1.87
C THR A 349 -9.14 -21.26 2.40
N SER A 350 -8.15 -21.40 1.51
CA SER A 350 -6.75 -21.09 1.84
C SER A 350 -6.53 -19.63 2.26
N ARG A 351 -7.42 -18.70 1.89
CA ARG A 351 -7.26 -17.27 2.09
C ARG A 351 -8.34 -16.63 2.96
N ALA A 352 -9.59 -17.02 2.82
CA ALA A 352 -10.73 -16.33 3.43
C ALA A 352 -11.76 -17.31 4.01
N PRO A 353 -12.50 -16.91 5.08
CA PRO A 353 -13.64 -17.66 5.57
C PRO A 353 -14.79 -17.61 4.54
N ARG A 354 -15.56 -18.71 4.42
CA ARG A 354 -16.75 -18.73 3.55
C ARG A 354 -17.97 -18.11 4.20
N TRP A 355 -17.94 -17.90 5.51
CA TRP A 355 -19.01 -17.36 6.33
C TRP A 355 -18.94 -15.85 6.56
N ALA A 356 -17.91 -15.17 6.00
CA ALA A 356 -17.78 -13.72 6.06
C ALA A 356 -17.37 -13.17 4.69
N ILE A 357 -17.85 -11.95 4.40
CA ILE A 357 -17.57 -11.23 3.17
C ILE A 357 -17.39 -9.74 3.46
N ALA A 358 -16.50 -9.08 2.74
CA ALA A 358 -16.36 -7.64 2.79
C ALA A 358 -17.08 -7.01 1.59
N TYR A 359 -18.07 -6.17 1.85
CA TYR A 359 -18.64 -5.28 0.85
C TYR A 359 -17.82 -3.99 0.84
N LYS A 360 -17.11 -3.74 -0.25
CA LYS A 360 -16.26 -2.54 -0.39
C LYS A 360 -17.01 -1.43 -1.08
N TYR A 361 -16.91 -0.24 -0.51
CA TYR A 361 -17.46 0.96 -1.13
C TYR A 361 -16.57 1.43 -2.29
N PRO A 362 -17.19 2.07 -3.31
CA PRO A 362 -16.41 2.75 -4.32
C PRO A 362 -15.58 3.88 -3.66
N PRO A 363 -14.37 4.13 -4.18
CA PRO A 363 -13.58 5.28 -3.75
C PRO A 363 -14.36 6.59 -3.88
N GLU A 364 -14.11 7.52 -2.96
CA GLU A 364 -14.69 8.86 -3.03
C GLU A 364 -14.11 9.64 -4.21
N GLU A 365 -14.98 10.27 -4.99
CA GLU A 365 -14.62 11.10 -6.14
C GLU A 365 -15.08 12.54 -5.91
N VAL A 366 -14.19 13.50 -6.18
CA VAL A 366 -14.48 14.93 -6.05
C VAL A 366 -13.97 15.69 -7.27
N ASN A 367 -14.62 16.81 -7.57
CA ASN A 367 -14.18 17.68 -8.65
C ASN A 367 -13.30 18.81 -8.10
N THR A 368 -12.20 19.11 -8.80
CA THR A 368 -11.30 20.23 -8.48
C THR A 368 -10.69 20.81 -9.74
N GLU A 369 -10.22 22.06 -9.67
CA GLU A 369 -9.56 22.75 -10.78
C GLU A 369 -8.10 22.32 -10.90
N LEU A 370 -7.66 21.88 -12.08
CA LEU A 370 -6.29 21.58 -12.42
C LEU A 370 -5.54 22.86 -12.79
N LEU A 371 -4.76 23.36 -11.85
CA LEU A 371 -4.04 24.62 -11.99
C LEU A 371 -2.81 24.51 -12.90
N ASP A 372 -2.10 23.35 -12.83
CA ASP A 372 -0.88 23.11 -13.59
C ASP A 372 -0.61 21.61 -13.73
N ILE A 373 0.23 21.22 -14.70
CA ILE A 373 0.81 19.87 -14.80
C ILE A 373 2.33 20.02 -14.77
N ARG A 374 2.97 19.41 -13.79
CA ARG A 374 4.42 19.41 -13.60
C ARG A 374 4.98 18.01 -13.73
N VAL A 375 6.29 17.90 -13.82
CA VAL A 375 6.99 16.61 -13.92
C VAL A 375 7.97 16.42 -12.78
N ASN A 376 8.13 15.18 -12.34
CA ASN A 376 9.16 14.75 -11.39
C ASN A 376 10.06 13.70 -12.04
N VAL A 377 11.33 13.63 -11.61
CA VAL A 377 12.34 12.68 -12.12
C VAL A 377 12.66 11.67 -11.03
N GLY A 378 12.19 10.47 -11.19
CA GLY A 378 12.37 9.39 -10.20
C GLY A 378 13.76 8.74 -10.26
N ARG A 379 14.02 7.84 -9.33
CA ARG A 379 15.30 7.13 -9.10
C ARG A 379 15.91 6.48 -10.35
N THR A 380 15.09 5.98 -11.26
CA THR A 380 15.52 5.33 -12.52
C THR A 380 15.52 6.30 -13.71
N GLY A 381 15.44 7.60 -13.47
CA GLY A 381 15.35 8.62 -14.51
C GLY A 381 13.96 8.79 -15.12
N ARG A 382 12.96 7.98 -14.77
CA ARG A 382 11.59 8.10 -15.26
C ARG A 382 11.02 9.49 -14.94
N VAL A 383 10.51 10.17 -15.97
CA VAL A 383 9.91 11.50 -15.84
C VAL A 383 8.40 11.35 -15.79
N THR A 384 7.84 11.60 -14.62
CA THR A 384 6.42 11.34 -14.31
C THR A 384 5.66 12.65 -14.19
N PRO A 385 4.63 12.92 -15.03
CA PRO A 385 3.76 14.06 -14.87
C PRO A 385 2.79 13.89 -13.68
N TYR A 386 2.53 14.99 -12.99
CA TYR A 386 1.51 15.09 -11.94
C TYR A 386 0.75 16.41 -12.05
N GLY A 387 -0.54 16.37 -11.73
CA GLY A 387 -1.39 17.57 -11.67
C GLY A 387 -1.21 18.30 -10.36
N VAL A 388 -1.12 19.63 -10.43
CA VAL A 388 -1.22 20.56 -9.30
C VAL A 388 -2.64 21.15 -9.35
N MET A 389 -3.40 20.96 -8.29
CA MET A 389 -4.83 21.26 -8.25
C MET A 389 -5.16 22.31 -7.19
N ARG A 390 -6.34 22.92 -7.30
CA ARG A 390 -6.91 23.65 -6.18
C ARG A 390 -7.12 22.68 -5.02
N PRO A 391 -6.65 23.01 -3.79
CA PRO A 391 -6.80 22.13 -2.64
C PRO A 391 -8.26 21.70 -2.44
N VAL A 392 -8.50 20.40 -2.32
CA VAL A 392 -9.83 19.83 -2.11
C VAL A 392 -9.78 18.72 -1.07
N ALA A 393 -10.80 18.67 -0.21
CA ALA A 393 -10.95 17.58 0.75
C ALA A 393 -11.53 16.34 0.03
N VAL A 394 -10.89 15.18 0.23
CA VAL A 394 -11.34 13.89 -0.28
C VAL A 394 -10.85 12.77 0.65
N ALA A 395 -11.73 11.85 1.03
CA ALA A 395 -11.44 10.73 1.92
C ALA A 395 -10.58 11.16 3.14
N GLY A 396 -11.07 12.16 3.89
CA GLY A 396 -10.47 12.61 5.15
C GLY A 396 -9.13 13.35 5.04
N SER A 397 -8.67 13.73 3.85
CA SER A 397 -7.45 14.54 3.68
C SER A 397 -7.60 15.60 2.61
N THR A 398 -6.79 16.67 2.70
CA THR A 398 -6.71 17.70 1.65
C THR A 398 -5.68 17.28 0.61
N VAL A 399 -6.08 17.27 -0.66
CA VAL A 399 -5.25 16.89 -1.80
C VAL A 399 -5.01 18.12 -2.68
N GLU A 400 -3.74 18.37 -3.01
CA GLU A 400 -3.28 19.46 -3.89
C GLU A 400 -2.53 18.92 -5.12
N MET A 401 -2.06 17.67 -5.07
CA MET A 401 -1.31 17.05 -6.16
C MET A 401 -1.77 15.63 -6.39
N ALA A 402 -1.83 15.21 -7.65
CA ALA A 402 -2.19 13.84 -8.02
C ALA A 402 -1.39 13.35 -9.22
N THR A 403 -1.10 12.05 -9.27
CA THR A 403 -0.34 11.46 -10.38
C THR A 403 -1.13 11.46 -11.68
N LEU A 404 -0.41 11.62 -12.79
CA LEU A 404 -0.89 11.42 -14.16
C LEU A 404 -0.12 10.29 -14.88
N HIS A 405 0.70 9.57 -14.12
CA HIS A 405 1.47 8.37 -14.51
C HIS A 405 2.51 8.60 -15.61
N ASN A 406 2.13 9.02 -16.82
CA ASN A 406 3.02 9.34 -17.93
C ASN A 406 2.31 10.23 -18.97
N ALA A 407 3.08 10.74 -19.94
CA ALA A 407 2.54 11.62 -20.98
C ALA A 407 1.45 10.97 -21.85
N PHE A 408 1.56 9.65 -22.09
CA PHE A 408 0.55 8.90 -22.82
C PHE A 408 -0.79 8.90 -22.07
N GLU A 409 -0.78 8.71 -20.76
CA GLU A 409 -1.98 8.75 -19.93
C GLU A 409 -2.61 10.16 -19.86
N VAL A 410 -1.80 11.22 -19.78
CA VAL A 410 -2.33 12.60 -19.88
C VAL A 410 -3.12 12.79 -21.17
N LYS A 411 -2.54 12.36 -22.30
CA LYS A 411 -3.17 12.44 -23.60
C LYS A 411 -4.40 11.53 -23.72
N ARG A 412 -4.28 10.28 -23.24
CA ARG A 412 -5.39 9.30 -23.25
C ARG A 412 -6.59 9.78 -22.46
N LYS A 413 -6.35 10.36 -21.27
CA LYS A 413 -7.39 10.95 -20.41
C LYS A 413 -7.94 12.26 -20.98
N GLY A 414 -7.25 12.89 -21.92
CA GLY A 414 -7.66 14.14 -22.54
C GLY A 414 -7.69 15.34 -21.58
N VAL A 415 -6.82 15.32 -20.57
CA VAL A 415 -6.76 16.35 -19.52
C VAL A 415 -5.97 17.54 -20.03
N LEU A 416 -6.51 18.75 -19.82
CA LEU A 416 -5.89 20.03 -20.13
C LEU A 416 -5.64 20.83 -18.85
N ILE A 417 -4.61 21.64 -18.81
CA ILE A 417 -4.38 22.59 -17.69
C ILE A 417 -5.49 23.64 -17.72
N GLY A 418 -6.15 23.87 -16.62
CA GLY A 418 -7.34 24.69 -16.48
C GLY A 418 -8.65 23.90 -16.44
N ASP A 419 -8.62 22.58 -16.71
CA ASP A 419 -9.81 21.73 -16.59
C ASP A 419 -10.32 21.67 -15.14
N THR A 420 -11.63 21.53 -14.98
CA THR A 420 -12.17 20.86 -13.81
C THR A 420 -11.96 19.35 -14.00
N VAL A 421 -11.23 18.72 -13.09
CA VAL A 421 -10.91 17.29 -13.16
C VAL A 421 -11.60 16.51 -12.05
N VAL A 422 -11.98 15.27 -12.36
CA VAL A 422 -12.43 14.32 -11.36
C VAL A 422 -11.20 13.72 -10.68
N LEU A 423 -11.08 13.98 -9.40
CA LEU A 423 -10.05 13.44 -8.52
C LEU A 423 -10.61 12.29 -7.71
N ARG A 424 -9.89 11.21 -7.64
CA ARG A 424 -10.17 10.08 -6.76
C ARG A 424 -8.97 9.80 -5.88
N LYS A 425 -9.22 9.45 -4.62
CA LYS A 425 -8.23 8.77 -3.79
C LYS A 425 -8.41 7.26 -3.97
N ALA A 426 -7.57 6.69 -4.80
CA ALA A 426 -7.60 5.29 -5.07
C ALA A 426 -7.12 4.50 -3.84
N GLY A 427 -8.02 3.70 -3.24
CA GLY A 427 -7.76 2.96 -2.00
C GLY A 427 -7.43 3.86 -0.81
N ASP A 428 -8.02 5.06 -0.77
CA ASP A 428 -7.79 6.11 0.22
C ASP A 428 -6.32 6.53 0.43
N VAL A 429 -5.41 6.16 -0.48
CA VAL A 429 -3.96 6.39 -0.35
C VAL A 429 -3.41 7.32 -1.42
N ILE A 430 -3.51 6.96 -2.71
CA ILE A 430 -2.85 7.69 -3.80
C ILE A 430 -3.88 8.51 -4.58
N PRO A 431 -3.76 9.85 -4.57
CA PRO A 431 -4.60 10.68 -5.41
C PRO A 431 -4.30 10.44 -6.89
N GLU A 432 -5.34 10.22 -7.69
CA GLU A 432 -5.24 10.13 -9.15
C GLU A 432 -6.29 11.00 -9.83
N ILE A 433 -5.93 11.59 -10.94
CA ILE A 433 -6.86 12.30 -11.83
C ILE A 433 -7.47 11.26 -12.77
N LEU A 434 -8.80 11.10 -12.73
CA LEU A 434 -9.52 10.17 -13.60
C LEU A 434 -9.68 10.72 -15.01
N GLY A 435 -10.04 12.01 -15.12
CA GLY A 435 -10.27 12.69 -16.37
C GLY A 435 -10.87 14.08 -16.16
N PRO A 436 -11.10 14.84 -17.24
CA PRO A 436 -11.74 16.15 -17.17
C PRO A 436 -13.27 16.02 -17.11
N VAL A 437 -13.91 17.02 -16.52
CA VAL A 437 -15.35 17.31 -16.66
C VAL A 437 -15.50 18.21 -17.89
N VAL A 438 -15.61 17.59 -19.07
CA VAL A 438 -15.53 18.29 -20.37
C VAL A 438 -16.63 19.37 -20.51
N GLU A 439 -17.79 19.14 -19.90
CA GLU A 439 -18.94 20.05 -19.92
C GLU A 439 -18.67 21.39 -19.22
N LEU A 440 -17.64 21.44 -18.35
CA LEU A 440 -17.24 22.65 -17.63
C LEU A 440 -16.14 23.46 -18.34
N ARG A 441 -15.66 22.99 -19.51
CA ARG A 441 -14.66 23.71 -20.30
C ARG A 441 -15.22 25.04 -20.83
N ASN A 442 -14.39 26.08 -20.77
CA ASN A 442 -14.74 27.43 -21.23
C ASN A 442 -13.85 27.93 -22.38
N GLY A 443 -12.92 27.13 -22.86
CA GLY A 443 -12.01 27.42 -23.98
C GLY A 443 -10.71 28.14 -23.58
N THR A 444 -10.43 28.26 -22.28
CA THR A 444 -9.16 28.81 -21.78
C THR A 444 -8.13 27.73 -21.40
N GLU A 445 -8.56 26.49 -21.50
CA GLU A 445 -7.74 25.33 -21.17
C GLU A 445 -6.59 25.18 -22.17
N ARG A 446 -5.44 24.73 -21.68
CA ARG A 446 -4.22 24.56 -22.48
C ARG A 446 -3.66 23.16 -22.39
N GLU A 447 -3.12 22.66 -23.50
CA GLU A 447 -2.47 21.35 -23.57
C GLU A 447 -1.18 21.34 -22.75
N PHE A 448 -0.92 20.22 -22.05
CA PHE A 448 0.35 19.95 -21.43
C PHE A 448 1.32 19.39 -22.46
N LEU A 449 2.49 20.02 -22.57
CA LEU A 449 3.59 19.52 -23.38
C LEU A 449 4.67 18.93 -22.46
N MET A 450 4.98 17.67 -22.70
CA MET A 450 6.07 17.01 -22.00
C MET A 450 7.39 17.67 -22.34
N PRO A 451 8.27 17.98 -21.37
CA PRO A 451 9.56 18.58 -21.67
C PRO A 451 10.45 17.63 -22.48
N ASP A 452 11.24 18.19 -23.40
CA ASP A 452 12.24 17.44 -24.18
C ASP A 452 13.54 17.22 -23.39
N HIS A 453 13.75 18.01 -22.34
CA HIS A 453 14.94 17.97 -21.50
C HIS A 453 14.57 17.74 -20.03
N CYS A 454 15.46 17.07 -19.32
CA CYS A 454 15.31 16.80 -17.90
C CYS A 454 15.26 18.12 -17.11
N PRO A 455 14.21 18.37 -16.31
CA PRO A 455 14.10 19.61 -15.55
C PRO A 455 15.15 19.77 -14.45
N SER A 456 15.82 18.68 -14.08
CA SER A 456 16.84 18.68 -13.03
C SER A 456 18.27 18.88 -13.57
N CYS A 457 18.63 18.23 -14.68
CA CYS A 457 20.03 18.26 -15.17
C CYS A 457 20.17 18.75 -16.62
N GLY A 458 19.08 19.07 -17.32
CA GLY A 458 19.10 19.57 -18.70
C GLY A 458 19.45 18.53 -19.78
N ALA A 459 19.65 17.25 -19.41
CA ALA A 459 19.90 16.20 -20.40
C ALA A 459 18.67 15.95 -21.27
N GLU A 460 18.85 15.67 -22.55
CA GLU A 460 17.77 15.31 -23.46
C GLU A 460 17.08 14.02 -22.98
N LEU A 461 15.74 14.02 -22.93
CA LEU A 461 14.95 12.88 -22.50
C LEU A 461 14.78 11.88 -23.64
N ALA A 462 14.80 10.59 -23.32
CA ALA A 462 14.67 9.52 -24.28
C ALA A 462 13.78 8.38 -23.79
N TYR A 463 13.22 7.63 -24.71
CA TYR A 463 12.59 6.34 -24.42
C TYR A 463 13.66 5.26 -24.30
N GLU A 464 13.54 4.36 -23.33
CA GLU A 464 14.50 3.26 -23.14
C GLU A 464 14.39 2.21 -24.25
N LYS A 465 13.18 1.97 -24.75
CA LYS A 465 12.87 1.00 -25.81
C LYS A 465 11.83 1.57 -26.79
N ASN A 466 11.82 1.03 -28.01
CA ASN A 466 10.73 1.30 -28.95
C ASN A 466 9.40 0.81 -28.36
N GLY A 467 8.40 1.70 -28.31
CA GLY A 467 7.08 1.41 -27.74
C GLY A 467 6.95 1.66 -26.23
N ASP A 468 8.04 2.12 -25.58
CA ASP A 468 7.97 2.57 -24.18
C ASP A 468 7.04 3.79 -24.07
N LYS A 469 6.29 3.85 -22.97
CA LYS A 469 5.39 4.97 -22.65
C LYS A 469 6.03 6.00 -21.73
N ASP A 470 7.17 5.65 -21.13
CA ASP A 470 7.86 6.45 -20.12
C ASP A 470 9.10 7.11 -20.70
N LEU A 471 9.12 8.45 -20.72
CA LEU A 471 10.31 9.22 -21.00
C LEU A 471 11.27 9.16 -19.80
N ARG A 472 12.56 9.06 -20.07
CA ARG A 472 13.61 8.95 -19.05
C ARG A 472 14.74 9.93 -19.28
N CYS A 473 15.32 10.37 -18.17
CA CYS A 473 16.59 11.07 -18.17
C CYS A 473 17.73 10.04 -18.21
N PRO A 474 18.55 10.00 -19.28
CA PRO A 474 19.63 9.03 -19.43
C PRO A 474 20.86 9.34 -18.55
N ASN A 475 20.94 10.54 -17.97
CA ASN A 475 22.05 10.96 -17.13
C ASN A 475 21.96 10.34 -15.72
N ALA A 476 22.10 9.02 -15.62
CA ALA A 476 21.92 8.29 -14.35
C ALA A 476 22.93 8.70 -13.27
N GLN A 477 24.16 9.06 -13.63
CA GLN A 477 25.22 9.42 -12.69
C GLN A 477 25.21 10.89 -12.29
N GLY A 478 24.93 11.79 -13.22
CA GLY A 478 25.06 13.24 -13.01
C GLY A 478 23.75 13.99 -12.78
N CYS A 479 22.60 13.31 -12.76
CA CYS A 479 21.31 13.96 -12.52
C CYS A 479 21.04 14.11 -11.01
N PRO A 480 20.94 15.35 -10.47
CA PRO A 480 20.70 15.57 -9.04
C PRO A 480 19.43 14.89 -8.56
N SER A 481 18.32 14.98 -9.30
CA SER A 481 17.05 14.33 -8.93
C SER A 481 17.17 12.81 -8.83
N GLN A 482 17.89 12.16 -9.73
CA GLN A 482 18.11 10.72 -9.64
C GLN A 482 18.99 10.36 -8.45
N LEU A 483 19.99 11.19 -8.14
CA LEU A 483 20.90 10.95 -7.03
C LEU A 483 20.17 11.07 -5.68
N HIS A 484 19.41 12.14 -5.44
CA HIS A 484 18.72 12.26 -4.16
C HIS A 484 17.64 11.18 -3.98
N GLU A 485 16.98 10.75 -5.05
CA GLU A 485 16.06 9.61 -5.02
C GLU A 485 16.76 8.29 -4.67
N ARG A 486 17.99 8.06 -5.15
CA ARG A 486 18.78 6.87 -4.79
C ARG A 486 19.26 6.94 -3.33
N VAL A 487 19.75 8.10 -2.89
CA VAL A 487 20.15 8.33 -1.49
C VAL A 487 18.99 8.13 -0.55
N PHE A 488 17.81 8.72 -0.83
CA PHE A 488 16.60 8.51 -0.07
C PHE A 488 16.14 7.04 -0.07
N GLY A 489 16.22 6.38 -1.24
CA GLY A 489 15.90 4.96 -1.37
C GLY A 489 16.80 4.06 -0.52
N LEU A 490 18.10 4.34 -0.44
CA LEU A 490 19.04 3.62 0.44
C LEU A 490 18.75 3.88 1.92
N ALA A 491 18.30 5.07 2.28
CA ALA A 491 17.96 5.42 3.66
C ALA A 491 16.63 4.86 4.12
N SER A 492 15.79 4.40 3.19
CA SER A 492 14.45 3.90 3.49
C SER A 492 14.47 2.61 4.32
N ARG A 493 13.34 2.31 5.00
CA ARG A 493 13.14 1.08 5.79
C ARG A 493 13.40 -0.21 5.02
N GLY A 494 13.18 -0.20 3.72
CA GLY A 494 13.42 -1.37 2.86
C GLY A 494 14.89 -1.61 2.51
N ALA A 495 15.81 -0.74 2.94
CA ALA A 495 17.25 -0.83 2.67
C ALA A 495 18.07 -0.70 3.97
N LEU A 496 18.57 0.48 4.31
CA LEU A 496 19.48 0.68 5.46
C LEU A 496 18.78 1.27 6.71
N ASP A 497 17.53 1.67 6.61
CA ASP A 497 16.69 2.23 7.70
C ASP A 497 17.36 3.37 8.49
N ILE A 498 17.81 4.39 7.78
CA ILE A 498 18.49 5.56 8.39
C ILE A 498 17.43 6.61 8.74
N GLU A 499 16.93 6.60 9.99
CA GLU A 499 15.83 7.47 10.46
C GLU A 499 16.01 8.96 10.19
N ALA A 500 17.24 9.49 10.32
CA ALA A 500 17.53 10.91 10.14
C ALA A 500 17.63 11.35 8.66
N LEU A 501 17.68 10.40 7.73
CA LEU A 501 17.90 10.65 6.30
C LEU A 501 16.59 10.54 5.51
N GLY A 502 15.70 11.50 5.76
CA GLY A 502 14.46 11.66 4.98
C GLY A 502 14.70 12.34 3.62
N TRP A 503 13.64 12.55 2.85
CA TRP A 503 13.65 13.17 1.53
C TRP A 503 14.37 14.52 1.48
N GLU A 504 14.05 15.45 2.40
CA GLU A 504 14.68 16.76 2.45
C GLU A 504 16.18 16.70 2.79
N ALA A 505 16.57 15.75 3.66
CA ALA A 505 17.97 15.54 4.00
C ALA A 505 18.75 14.99 2.79
N ALA A 506 18.15 14.08 2.01
CA ALA A 506 18.75 13.58 0.78
C ALA A 506 18.98 14.73 -0.23
N ILE A 507 18.01 15.63 -0.40
CA ILE A 507 18.16 16.83 -1.24
C ILE A 507 19.26 17.73 -0.68
N ALA A 508 19.26 18.04 0.60
CA ALA A 508 20.26 18.91 1.22
C ALA A 508 21.69 18.40 1.01
N LEU A 509 21.91 17.09 1.01
CA LEU A 509 23.23 16.47 0.77
C LEU A 509 23.63 16.43 -0.71
N THR A 510 22.67 16.31 -1.63
CA THR A 510 22.93 16.09 -3.07
C THR A 510 22.70 17.32 -3.94
N ASP A 511 21.87 18.26 -3.49
CA ASP A 511 21.56 19.52 -4.18
C ASP A 511 21.11 20.61 -3.17
N PRO A 512 22.04 21.12 -2.35
CA PRO A 512 21.71 22.13 -1.33
C PRO A 512 21.21 23.45 -1.93
N GLU A 513 21.38 23.65 -3.23
CA GLU A 513 20.93 24.82 -3.98
C GLU A 513 19.57 24.62 -4.68
N ASN A 514 18.89 23.52 -4.44
CA ASN A 514 17.61 23.16 -5.09
C ASN A 514 16.52 24.25 -4.99
N GLN A 515 16.50 24.99 -3.87
CA GLN A 515 15.55 26.09 -3.65
C GLN A 515 16.22 27.49 -3.67
N ARG A 516 17.37 27.61 -4.32
CA ARG A 516 18.04 28.90 -4.44
C ARG A 516 17.13 29.91 -5.15
N PRO A 517 16.88 31.08 -4.54
CA PRO A 517 16.08 32.13 -5.18
C PRO A 517 16.77 32.69 -6.42
N GLY A 518 16.00 33.27 -7.33
CA GLY A 518 16.52 34.09 -8.43
C GLY A 518 17.12 35.39 -7.93
N ASP A 519 18.01 36.01 -8.74
CA ASP A 519 18.65 37.28 -8.40
C ASP A 519 17.66 38.44 -8.23
N ASP A 520 16.45 38.31 -8.80
CA ASP A 520 15.33 39.23 -8.71
C ASP A 520 14.44 39.01 -7.45
N GLU A 521 14.61 37.89 -6.76
CA GLU A 521 13.85 37.55 -5.56
C GLU A 521 14.55 37.97 -4.26
N VAL A 522 15.78 38.44 -4.30
CA VAL A 522 16.58 38.87 -3.14
C VAL A 522 17.10 40.29 -3.32
N ALA A 523 17.09 41.03 -2.23
CA ALA A 523 17.57 42.41 -2.22
C ALA A 523 19.08 42.55 -2.16
N GLU A 524 19.79 41.48 -1.80
CA GLU A 524 21.25 41.42 -1.62
C GLU A 524 21.90 40.49 -2.64
N GLU A 525 23.18 40.66 -2.93
CA GLU A 525 23.96 39.77 -3.80
C GLU A 525 23.97 38.35 -3.22
N LEU A 526 23.55 37.36 -4.03
CA LEU A 526 23.54 35.97 -3.62
C LEU A 526 24.94 35.43 -3.35
N PRO A 527 25.15 34.70 -2.24
CA PRO A 527 26.41 34.08 -1.94
C PRO A 527 26.84 33.07 -3.02
N LYS A 528 28.11 32.74 -3.07
CA LYS A 528 28.61 31.72 -3.99
C LYS A 528 27.86 30.40 -3.77
N ARG A 529 27.53 29.71 -4.86
CA ARG A 529 26.84 28.41 -4.81
C ARG A 529 27.66 27.40 -4.02
N GLN A 530 26.97 26.64 -3.19
CA GLN A 530 27.55 25.53 -2.44
C GLN A 530 27.75 24.34 -3.36
N THR A 531 28.75 23.53 -3.03
CA THR A 531 28.96 22.23 -3.66
C THR A 531 28.20 21.19 -2.88
N ALA A 532 27.54 20.27 -3.57
CA ALA A 532 26.89 19.12 -2.94
C ALA A 532 27.92 18.28 -2.17
N VAL A 533 27.51 17.80 -0.99
CA VAL A 533 28.36 16.92 -0.16
C VAL A 533 28.43 15.53 -0.79
N LEU A 534 27.31 15.06 -1.33
CA LEU A 534 27.24 13.77 -2.00
C LEU A 534 27.19 13.95 -3.53
N SER A 535 28.11 13.33 -4.22
CA SER A 535 28.12 13.19 -5.68
C SER A 535 27.72 11.78 -6.14
N SER A 536 27.60 10.84 -5.21
CA SER A 536 27.10 9.48 -5.42
C SER A 536 26.47 8.92 -4.14
N GLU A 537 25.63 7.92 -4.27
CA GLU A 537 25.03 7.21 -3.14
C GLU A 537 26.08 6.48 -2.28
N ALA A 538 27.20 6.07 -2.85
CA ALA A 538 28.29 5.43 -2.12
C ALA A 538 28.96 6.39 -1.12
N GLY A 539 28.95 7.70 -1.40
CA GLY A 539 29.48 8.72 -0.49
C GLY A 539 28.80 8.76 0.88
N LEU A 540 27.60 8.17 1.02
CA LEU A 540 26.93 8.03 2.33
C LEU A 540 27.80 7.32 3.38
N PHE A 541 28.61 6.37 2.95
CA PHE A 541 29.45 5.55 3.84
C PHE A 541 30.73 6.24 4.27
N ASP A 542 31.07 7.34 3.61
CA ASP A 542 32.28 8.13 3.87
C ASP A 542 31.99 9.44 4.62
N LEU A 543 30.70 9.78 4.87
CA LEU A 543 30.29 11.02 5.52
C LEU A 543 30.89 11.16 6.92
N GLN A 544 31.43 12.34 7.19
CA GLN A 544 31.94 12.74 8.48
C GLN A 544 30.98 13.80 9.10
N PRO A 545 30.97 13.95 10.44
CA PRO A 545 30.15 14.98 11.09
C PRO A 545 30.41 16.40 10.59
N ASP A 546 31.65 16.71 10.23
CA ASP A 546 32.06 18.03 9.74
C ASP A 546 31.45 18.32 8.36
N ASP A 547 31.28 17.31 7.51
CA ASP A 547 30.64 17.47 6.19
C ASP A 547 29.18 17.92 6.35
N LEU A 548 28.49 17.43 7.38
CA LEU A 548 27.10 17.78 7.66
C LEU A 548 26.96 19.18 8.26
N ALA A 549 27.98 19.64 9.01
CA ALA A 549 27.96 20.93 9.68
C ALA A 549 27.92 22.11 8.70
N GLU A 550 28.49 21.96 7.52
CA GLU A 550 28.60 23.01 6.50
C GLU A 550 27.36 23.07 5.57
N VAL A 551 26.47 22.07 5.59
CA VAL A 551 25.31 22.04 4.71
C VAL A 551 24.30 23.10 5.10
N LYS A 552 24.02 24.02 4.17
CA LYS A 552 22.98 25.04 4.31
C LYS A 552 21.98 24.91 3.19
N VAL A 553 20.72 25.24 3.48
CA VAL A 553 19.63 25.21 2.51
C VAL A 553 18.88 26.54 2.50
N TRP A 554 18.34 26.86 1.34
CA TRP A 554 17.49 28.05 1.18
C TRP A 554 16.12 27.77 1.76
N ARG A 555 15.65 28.68 2.66
CA ARG A 555 14.32 28.61 3.27
C ARG A 555 13.60 29.94 3.24
N ARG A 556 12.29 29.88 3.12
CA ARG A 556 11.41 31.03 3.16
C ARG A 556 10.34 30.82 4.22
N ARG A 557 10.48 31.48 5.37
CA ARG A 557 9.53 31.39 6.47
C ARG A 557 8.36 32.31 6.20
N LYS A 558 7.15 31.91 6.63
CA LYS A 558 5.97 32.79 6.58
C LYS A 558 6.11 33.90 7.64
N VAL A 559 5.89 35.15 7.23
CA VAL A 559 5.85 36.31 8.13
C VAL A 559 4.50 36.99 7.93
N ASN A 560 3.72 37.15 9.02
CA ASN A 560 2.39 37.75 9.01
C ASN A 560 1.41 37.13 7.98
N GLY A 561 1.49 35.80 7.79
CA GLY A 561 0.62 35.07 6.84
C GLY A 561 1.05 35.09 5.38
N GLY A 562 2.11 35.85 5.03
CA GLY A 562 2.71 35.90 3.71
C GLY A 562 4.12 35.29 3.67
N PRO A 563 4.68 35.06 2.46
CA PRO A 563 6.05 34.60 2.33
C PRO A 563 7.03 35.67 2.82
N GLY A 564 7.92 35.33 3.76
CA GLY A 564 8.99 36.17 4.26
C GLY A 564 10.20 36.20 3.30
N PRO A 565 11.32 36.85 3.68
CA PRO A 565 12.54 36.84 2.90
C PRO A 565 13.19 35.45 2.83
N TRP A 566 13.91 35.19 1.75
CA TRP A 566 14.75 34.03 1.63
C TRP A 566 15.94 34.07 2.60
N GLN A 567 16.25 32.96 3.24
CA GLN A 567 17.37 32.82 4.18
C GLN A 567 18.13 31.55 3.90
N LEU A 568 19.46 31.62 3.99
CA LEU A 568 20.37 30.47 3.88
C LEU A 568 20.65 29.97 5.30
N GLU A 569 20.06 28.83 5.67
CA GLU A 569 20.09 28.29 7.03
C GLU A 569 20.82 26.94 7.08
N PRO A 570 21.58 26.62 8.15
CA PRO A 570 22.13 25.29 8.37
C PRO A 570 21.01 24.23 8.40
N TYR A 571 21.23 23.09 7.74
CA TYR A 571 20.23 22.02 7.68
C TYR A 571 20.29 21.05 8.86
N PHE A 572 21.48 20.51 9.16
CA PHE A 572 21.64 19.42 10.14
C PHE A 572 21.85 19.87 11.60
N PHE A 573 22.09 21.12 11.87
CA PHE A 573 22.48 21.59 13.19
C PHE A 573 21.55 22.65 13.76
N THR A 574 20.52 22.23 14.48
CA THR A 574 19.77 23.15 15.32
C THR A 574 19.39 22.63 16.70
N LYS A 575 19.58 21.33 17.01
CA LYS A 575 19.14 20.78 18.31
C LYS A 575 20.08 19.77 18.97
N ALA A 576 21.17 19.36 18.38
CA ALA A 576 22.06 18.32 18.93
C ALA A 576 23.19 18.85 19.84
N THR A 577 23.31 20.15 20.00
CA THR A 577 24.35 20.80 20.82
C THR A 577 23.82 21.62 21.98
N ALA A 578 22.56 21.42 22.39
CA ALA A 578 22.03 22.04 23.59
C ALA A 578 21.85 21.01 24.71
#